data_af8756a16102527e68436b302ec1c9f8
#
_entry.id   af8756a16102527e68436b302ec1c9f8
#
_cell.length_a   1.000
_cell.length_b   1.000
_cell.length_c   1.000
_cell.angle_alpha   90.00
_cell.angle_beta   90.00
_cell.angle_gamma   90.00
#
_symmetry.space_group_name_H-M   'P 1'
#
loop_
_entity.id
_entity.type
_entity.pdbx_description
1 polymer ?
#
loop_
_entity_poly.entity_id
_entity_poly.type
_entity_poly.pdbx_seq_one_letter_code
_entity_poly.pdbx_strand_id
1 'polypeptide(L)'
;MANHFPLRLIGSRMLAPSVRHLEFARDDGLPLDFIPGQFIQVHFNYPDGTATKRSYSLATMHDHALGAGEAVEIAVSYVAGGAATALFTALDEGQQIQASGPYGRFCLGAADANRRYLLIGTGTGVTPYRAMLPQLRQVMAARDVEVVLLFGARTPEELIYGEDFYAFAAVNPGFRFVPCFSRELPVNPHRDVRRGYVQDALAEFAADATGDVAYLCGNPNMVDAAFEALKLAGLPVPHIRREKYVSSK
;
A
#
# COMPACT_ATOMS: atom_id res chain seq x y z
N MET A 1 -26.13 0.14 4.64
CA MET A 1 -26.06 0.40 3.17
C MET A 1 -24.65 0.83 2.85
N ALA A 2 -24.07 0.41 1.71
CA ALA A 2 -22.73 0.87 1.30
C ALA A 2 -22.79 2.39 1.08
N ASN A 3 -21.85 3.13 1.65
CA ASN A 3 -21.76 4.57 1.45
C ASN A 3 -21.16 4.83 0.07
N HIS A 4 -21.98 5.15 -0.92
CA HIS A 4 -21.57 5.51 -2.28
C HIS A 4 -21.31 7.01 -2.36
N PHE A 5 -20.27 7.40 -3.07
CA PHE A 5 -19.92 8.81 -3.29
C PHE A 5 -19.21 9.02 -4.63
N PRO A 6 -19.39 10.19 -5.25
CA PRO A 6 -18.69 10.56 -6.47
C PRO A 6 -17.27 11.03 -6.15
N LEU A 7 -16.32 10.63 -6.98
CA LEU A 7 -14.92 11.06 -6.96
C LEU A 7 -14.59 11.72 -8.30
N ARG A 8 -14.15 12.98 -8.28
CA ARG A 8 -13.68 13.71 -9.46
C ARG A 8 -12.16 13.70 -9.50
N LEU A 9 -11.59 13.26 -10.62
CA LEU A 9 -10.13 13.27 -10.81
C LEU A 9 -9.62 14.72 -10.84
N ILE A 10 -8.65 15.02 -9.98
CA ILE A 10 -8.03 16.35 -9.85
C ILE A 10 -6.54 16.36 -10.19
N GLY A 11 -5.92 15.18 -10.26
CA GLY A 11 -4.53 15.04 -10.63
C GLY A 11 -4.13 13.60 -10.84
N SER A 12 -3.09 13.37 -11.62
CA SER A 12 -2.53 12.03 -11.80
C SER A 12 -1.09 12.07 -12.30
N ARG A 13 -0.32 11.01 -12.00
CA ARG A 13 1.02 10.80 -12.52
C ARG A 13 1.36 9.33 -12.64
N MET A 14 2.27 8.97 -13.53
CA MET A 14 2.82 7.61 -13.57
C MET A 14 3.86 7.46 -12.46
N LEU A 15 3.73 6.40 -11.68
CA LEU A 15 4.71 6.01 -10.65
C LEU A 15 5.71 4.98 -11.19
N ALA A 16 5.27 4.21 -12.18
CA ALA A 16 6.04 3.18 -12.87
C ALA A 16 5.43 2.99 -14.26
N PRO A 17 6.06 2.27 -15.20
CA PRO A 17 5.52 2.07 -16.55
C PRO A 17 4.09 1.52 -16.61
N SER A 18 3.67 0.78 -15.58
CA SER A 18 2.33 0.18 -15.49
C SER A 18 1.56 0.56 -14.22
N VAL A 19 1.98 1.59 -13.49
CA VAL A 19 1.29 2.03 -12.26
C VAL A 19 1.02 3.52 -12.33
N ARG A 20 -0.26 3.90 -12.28
CA ARG A 20 -0.71 5.29 -12.24
C ARG A 20 -1.18 5.66 -10.84
N HIS A 21 -0.69 6.77 -10.31
CA HIS A 21 -1.23 7.43 -9.14
C HIS A 21 -2.35 8.36 -9.58
N LEU A 22 -3.44 8.36 -8.84
CA LEU A 22 -4.64 9.15 -9.10
C LEU A 22 -5.05 9.88 -7.83
N GLU A 23 -5.35 11.15 -7.97
CA GLU A 23 -5.79 12.05 -6.92
C GLU A 23 -7.21 12.51 -7.21
N PHE A 24 -8.12 12.27 -6.27
CA PHE A 24 -9.53 12.59 -6.42
C PHE A 24 -10.00 13.55 -5.33
N ALA A 25 -10.92 14.44 -5.67
CA ALA A 25 -11.75 15.14 -4.70
C ALA A 25 -13.13 14.48 -4.61
N ARG A 26 -13.71 14.41 -3.41
CA ARG A 26 -15.13 14.05 -3.26
C ARG A 26 -16.00 15.20 -3.77
N ASP A 27 -16.91 14.89 -4.67
CA ASP A 27 -17.73 15.89 -5.36
C ASP A 27 -19.08 16.15 -4.68
N ASP A 28 -19.38 15.37 -3.63
CA ASP A 28 -20.56 15.60 -2.76
C ASP A 28 -20.28 16.59 -1.60
N GLY A 29 -19.04 17.14 -1.53
CA GLY A 29 -18.63 18.09 -0.51
C GLY A 29 -18.48 17.52 0.90
N LEU A 30 -18.57 16.18 1.06
CA LEU A 30 -18.41 15.53 2.35
C LEU A 30 -16.97 15.05 2.57
N PRO A 31 -16.49 14.98 3.82
CA PRO A 31 -15.19 14.40 4.11
C PRO A 31 -15.17 12.89 3.84
N LEU A 32 -13.99 12.33 3.57
CA LEU A 32 -13.76 10.90 3.61
C LEU A 32 -12.98 10.57 4.87
N ASP A 33 -13.70 10.11 5.89
CA ASP A 33 -13.07 9.62 7.12
C ASP A 33 -12.63 8.17 6.92
N PHE A 34 -11.32 7.90 7.01
CA PHE A 34 -10.77 6.56 6.86
C PHE A 34 -9.55 6.34 7.78
N ILE A 35 -9.28 5.08 8.07
CA ILE A 35 -8.09 4.65 8.81
C ILE A 35 -7.04 4.19 7.79
N PRO A 36 -5.76 4.64 7.87
CA PRO A 36 -4.68 4.17 7.01
C PRO A 36 -4.61 2.65 6.93
N GLY A 37 -4.58 2.12 5.70
CA GLY A 37 -4.69 0.69 5.42
C GLY A 37 -6.07 0.25 4.91
N GLN A 38 -7.08 1.12 4.98
CA GLN A 38 -8.38 0.88 4.35
C GLN A 38 -8.33 1.11 2.83
N PHE A 39 -9.36 0.63 2.14
CA PHE A 39 -9.52 0.74 0.69
C PHE A 39 -10.91 1.26 0.31
N ILE A 40 -11.05 1.76 -0.91
CA ILE A 40 -12.32 2.06 -1.56
C ILE A 40 -12.60 1.05 -2.67
N GLN A 41 -13.88 0.91 -3.05
CA GLN A 41 -14.30 0.18 -4.24
C GLN A 41 -14.76 1.18 -5.30
N VAL A 42 -14.11 1.15 -6.46
CA VAL A 42 -14.51 1.90 -7.66
C VAL A 42 -15.49 1.06 -8.45
N HIS A 43 -16.66 1.64 -8.77
CA HIS A 43 -17.75 0.98 -9.48
C HIS A 43 -17.74 1.40 -10.95
N PHE A 44 -17.88 0.45 -11.85
CA PHE A 44 -17.96 0.68 -13.30
C PHE A 44 -18.66 -0.49 -14.00
N ASN A 45 -18.83 -0.39 -15.32
CA ASN A 45 -19.41 -1.47 -16.09
C ASN A 45 -18.38 -2.06 -17.07
N TYR A 46 -18.49 -3.36 -17.32
CA TYR A 46 -17.84 -3.98 -18.46
C TYR A 46 -18.45 -3.46 -19.79
N PRO A 47 -17.76 -3.70 -20.93
CA PRO A 47 -18.30 -3.29 -22.24
C PRO A 47 -19.68 -3.85 -22.59
N ASP A 48 -20.05 -5.00 -22.01
CA ASP A 48 -21.37 -5.64 -22.16
C ASP A 48 -22.45 -5.03 -21.25
N GLY A 49 -22.11 -4.00 -20.46
CA GLY A 49 -23.01 -3.35 -19.51
C GLY A 49 -23.08 -4.00 -18.14
N THR A 50 -22.43 -5.15 -17.93
CA THR A 50 -22.42 -5.83 -16.62
C THR A 50 -21.68 -4.99 -15.57
N ALA A 51 -22.37 -4.71 -14.45
CA ALA A 51 -21.79 -3.94 -13.36
C ALA A 51 -20.66 -4.71 -12.66
N THR A 52 -19.60 -4.01 -12.34
CA THR A 52 -18.44 -4.56 -11.64
C THR A 52 -17.82 -3.53 -10.69
N LYS A 53 -16.84 -3.94 -9.90
CA LYS A 53 -16.08 -3.07 -9.02
C LYS A 53 -14.67 -3.60 -8.79
N ARG A 54 -13.75 -2.72 -8.45
CA ARG A 54 -12.39 -3.08 -8.04
C ARG A 54 -12.01 -2.31 -6.79
N SER A 55 -11.25 -2.98 -5.93
CA SER A 55 -10.77 -2.41 -4.67
C SER A 55 -9.40 -1.79 -4.85
N TYR A 56 -9.21 -0.60 -4.27
CA TYR A 56 -7.96 0.16 -4.29
C TYR A 56 -7.66 0.67 -2.89
N SER A 57 -6.51 0.28 -2.34
CA SER A 57 -6.07 0.80 -1.05
C SER A 57 -5.80 2.29 -1.15
N LEU A 58 -6.20 3.00 -0.12
CA LEU A 58 -5.96 4.43 0.00
C LEU A 58 -4.46 4.70 0.20
N ALA A 59 -3.92 5.62 -0.60
CA ALA A 59 -2.53 6.04 -0.59
C ALA A 59 -2.31 7.34 0.17
N THR A 60 -3.40 8.07 0.48
CA THR A 60 -3.37 9.40 1.09
C THR A 60 -2.66 9.37 2.44
N MET A 61 -1.63 10.20 2.57
CA MET A 61 -0.97 10.44 3.85
C MET A 61 -1.66 11.59 4.58
N HIS A 62 -2.20 11.33 5.76
CA HIS A 62 -2.81 12.36 6.60
C HIS A 62 -2.61 12.05 8.09
N ASP A 63 -2.55 13.08 8.92
CA ASP A 63 -2.48 13.01 10.38
C ASP A 63 -3.73 13.57 11.07
N HIS A 64 -4.76 13.90 10.29
CA HIS A 64 -6.06 14.41 10.70
C HIS A 64 -7.16 13.79 9.81
N ALA A 65 -8.42 13.92 10.17
CA ALA A 65 -9.55 13.53 9.31
C ALA A 65 -9.55 14.40 8.03
N LEU A 66 -9.65 13.77 6.85
CA LEU A 66 -9.70 14.51 5.58
C LEU A 66 -10.95 15.38 5.51
N GLY A 67 -10.75 16.67 5.33
CA GLY A 67 -11.80 17.66 5.11
C GLY A 67 -12.45 17.53 3.72
N ALA A 68 -13.51 18.28 3.53
CA ALA A 68 -14.12 18.42 2.20
C ALA A 68 -13.11 19.02 1.21
N GLY A 69 -12.95 18.38 0.05
CA GLY A 69 -12.04 18.82 -1.01
C GLY A 69 -10.58 18.39 -0.86
N GLU A 70 -10.19 17.74 0.24
CA GLU A 70 -8.87 17.13 0.35
C GLU A 70 -8.76 15.88 -0.52
N ALA A 71 -7.55 15.62 -1.03
CA ALA A 71 -7.32 14.58 -2.01
C ALA A 71 -7.45 13.17 -1.43
N VAL A 72 -8.23 12.34 -2.12
CA VAL A 72 -8.28 10.89 -1.94
C VAL A 72 -7.37 10.26 -2.99
N GLU A 73 -6.30 9.61 -2.56
CA GLU A 73 -5.25 9.09 -3.44
C GLU A 73 -5.30 7.57 -3.52
N ILE A 74 -5.12 7.03 -4.73
CA ILE A 74 -4.97 5.59 -4.97
C ILE A 74 -3.84 5.32 -5.98
N ALA A 75 -3.28 4.11 -5.96
CA ALA A 75 -2.38 3.60 -6.99
C ALA A 75 -3.05 2.47 -7.76
N VAL A 76 -3.07 2.59 -9.10
CA VAL A 76 -3.70 1.63 -10.00
C VAL A 76 -2.64 0.93 -10.84
N SER A 77 -2.54 -0.39 -10.71
CA SER A 77 -1.74 -1.21 -11.62
C SER A 77 -2.51 -1.51 -12.89
N TYR A 78 -1.91 -1.23 -14.03
CA TYR A 78 -2.46 -1.54 -15.35
C TYR A 78 -2.21 -3.01 -15.71
N VAL A 79 -3.29 -3.71 -16.03
CA VAL A 79 -3.28 -5.11 -16.49
C VAL A 79 -3.74 -5.14 -17.95
N ALA A 80 -2.95 -5.75 -18.81
CA ALA A 80 -3.28 -5.85 -20.23
C ALA A 80 -4.66 -6.51 -20.44
N GLY A 81 -5.56 -5.83 -21.15
CA GLY A 81 -6.95 -6.28 -21.39
C GLY A 81 -7.87 -6.15 -20.18
N GLY A 82 -7.42 -5.57 -19.07
CA GLY A 82 -8.25 -5.37 -17.88
C GLY A 82 -9.26 -4.23 -18.03
N ALA A 83 -10.50 -4.46 -17.65
CA ALA A 83 -11.55 -3.44 -17.74
C ALA A 83 -11.27 -2.21 -16.87
N ALA A 84 -10.69 -2.38 -15.68
CA ALA A 84 -10.23 -1.26 -14.85
C ALA A 84 -9.10 -0.48 -15.51
N THR A 85 -8.19 -1.15 -16.23
CA THR A 85 -7.14 -0.48 -17.01
C THR A 85 -7.77 0.41 -18.10
N ALA A 86 -8.75 -0.08 -18.82
CA ALA A 86 -9.46 0.71 -19.82
C ALA A 86 -10.15 1.94 -19.19
N LEU A 87 -10.84 1.77 -18.06
CA LEU A 87 -11.44 2.87 -17.32
C LEU A 87 -10.42 3.95 -16.98
N PHE A 88 -9.35 3.57 -16.24
CA PHE A 88 -8.41 4.55 -15.73
C PHE A 88 -7.46 5.12 -16.79
N THR A 89 -7.24 4.43 -17.91
CA THR A 89 -6.50 4.99 -19.04
C THR A 89 -7.30 6.09 -19.75
N ALA A 90 -8.63 5.93 -19.84
CA ALA A 90 -9.53 6.89 -20.48
C ALA A 90 -9.98 8.02 -19.53
N LEU A 91 -9.64 7.95 -18.23
CA LEU A 91 -10.09 8.93 -17.26
C LEU A 91 -9.21 10.17 -17.28
N ASP A 92 -9.78 11.31 -17.67
CA ASP A 92 -9.16 12.62 -17.71
C ASP A 92 -9.49 13.44 -16.45
N GLU A 93 -8.67 14.46 -16.16
CA GLU A 93 -8.93 15.42 -15.11
C GLU A 93 -10.28 16.10 -15.29
N GLY A 94 -11.01 16.27 -14.19
CA GLY A 94 -12.38 16.79 -14.16
C GLY A 94 -13.47 15.75 -14.32
N GLN A 95 -13.16 14.55 -14.83
CA GLN A 95 -14.14 13.47 -14.96
C GLN A 95 -14.40 12.77 -13.62
N GLN A 96 -15.58 12.17 -13.51
CA GLN A 96 -16.06 11.51 -12.30
C GLN A 96 -16.11 9.99 -12.42
N ILE A 97 -15.86 9.33 -11.29
CA ILE A 97 -16.12 7.91 -11.07
C ILE A 97 -17.00 7.74 -9.83
N GLN A 98 -17.66 6.59 -9.73
CA GLN A 98 -18.39 6.23 -8.52
C GLN A 98 -17.55 5.32 -7.63
N ALA A 99 -17.51 5.63 -6.35
CA ALA A 99 -16.82 4.84 -5.35
C ALA A 99 -17.73 4.50 -4.17
N SER A 100 -17.31 3.53 -3.38
CA SER A 100 -17.90 3.24 -2.07
C SER A 100 -16.83 2.86 -1.07
N GLY A 101 -17.09 3.08 0.21
CA GLY A 101 -16.14 2.80 1.29
C GLY A 101 -16.18 3.85 2.41
N PRO A 102 -15.13 3.93 3.23
CA PRO A 102 -13.95 3.05 3.22
C PRO A 102 -14.26 1.64 3.78
N TYR A 103 -13.46 0.66 3.38
CA TYR A 103 -13.56 -0.73 3.82
C TYR A 103 -12.19 -1.25 4.23
N GLY A 104 -12.17 -2.42 4.89
CA GLY A 104 -10.94 -3.13 5.23
C GLY A 104 -10.54 -3.02 6.69
N ARG A 105 -9.67 -3.94 7.11
CA ARG A 105 -9.14 -4.05 8.47
C ARG A 105 -7.62 -4.20 8.48
N PHE A 106 -6.97 -3.92 7.37
CA PHE A 106 -5.52 -3.99 7.26
C PHE A 106 -4.86 -2.72 7.82
N CYS A 107 -5.26 -2.34 9.02
CA CYS A 107 -4.85 -1.12 9.73
C CYS A 107 -3.91 -1.47 10.88
N LEU A 108 -3.07 -0.50 11.29
CA LEU A 108 -2.28 -0.65 12.51
C LEU A 108 -3.22 -0.81 13.71
N GLY A 109 -2.95 -1.80 14.55
CA GLY A 109 -3.80 -2.09 15.69
C GLY A 109 -3.55 -1.08 16.82
N ALA A 110 -4.59 -0.41 17.30
CA ALA A 110 -4.49 0.53 18.42
C ALA A 110 -4.00 -0.12 19.72
N ALA A 111 -4.25 -1.43 19.87
CA ALA A 111 -3.83 -2.22 21.02
C ALA A 111 -2.51 -2.99 20.81
N ASP A 112 -1.82 -2.78 19.70
CA ASP A 112 -0.55 -3.45 19.41
C ASP A 112 0.51 -2.99 20.44
N ALA A 113 1.07 -3.96 21.17
CA ALA A 113 2.13 -3.75 22.15
C ALA A 113 3.50 -4.26 21.65
N ASN A 114 3.63 -4.44 20.34
CA ASN A 114 4.84 -4.90 19.69
C ASN A 114 6.00 -3.89 19.82
N ARG A 115 7.22 -4.41 19.71
CA ARG A 115 8.46 -3.61 19.66
C ARG A 115 8.90 -3.33 18.22
N ARG A 116 8.44 -4.14 17.26
CA ARG A 116 8.76 -3.95 15.85
C ARG A 116 7.58 -4.28 14.93
N TYR A 117 7.42 -3.45 13.90
CA TYR A 117 6.56 -3.76 12.74
C TYR A 117 7.43 -4.24 11.58
N LEU A 118 7.08 -5.39 10.99
CA LEU A 118 7.62 -5.90 9.74
C LEU A 118 6.58 -5.66 8.65
N LEU A 119 6.81 -4.67 7.80
CA LEU A 119 5.94 -4.33 6.66
C LEU A 119 6.55 -4.93 5.40
N ILE A 120 5.87 -5.88 4.77
CA ILE A 120 6.37 -6.60 3.61
C ILE A 120 5.40 -6.39 2.44
N GLY A 121 5.88 -5.79 1.35
CA GLY A 121 5.03 -5.46 0.21
C GLY A 121 5.68 -5.63 -1.15
N THR A 122 4.84 -5.78 -2.19
CA THR A 122 5.26 -5.80 -3.60
C THR A 122 4.29 -5.00 -4.46
N GLY A 123 4.82 -4.27 -5.44
CA GLY A 123 4.01 -3.46 -6.34
C GLY A 123 3.08 -2.50 -5.59
N THR A 124 1.82 -2.39 -6.00
CA THR A 124 0.84 -1.53 -5.33
C THR A 124 0.44 -1.99 -3.92
N GLY A 125 0.91 -3.15 -3.46
CA GLY A 125 0.76 -3.60 -2.07
C GLY A 125 1.48 -2.72 -1.04
N VAL A 126 2.34 -1.79 -1.46
CA VAL A 126 2.95 -0.79 -0.55
C VAL A 126 2.07 0.44 -0.34
N THR A 127 0.99 0.59 -1.12
CA THR A 127 0.06 1.73 -1.02
C THR A 127 -0.48 1.94 0.41
N PRO A 128 -0.99 0.91 1.12
CA PRO A 128 -1.43 1.09 2.50
C PRO A 128 -0.29 1.50 3.44
N TYR A 129 0.96 1.07 3.19
CA TYR A 129 2.10 1.46 4.04
C TYR A 129 2.47 2.93 3.86
N ARG A 130 2.32 3.48 2.63
CA ARG A 130 2.46 4.92 2.41
C ARG A 130 1.45 5.70 3.24
N ALA A 131 0.20 5.31 3.19
CA ALA A 131 -0.86 5.95 3.99
C ALA A 131 -0.60 5.85 5.51
N MET A 132 0.06 4.78 5.98
CA MET A 132 0.38 4.56 7.38
C MET A 132 1.55 5.42 7.89
N LEU A 133 2.38 6.05 7.03
CA LEU A 133 3.59 6.75 7.47
C LEU A 133 3.34 7.81 8.56
N PRO A 134 2.30 8.68 8.47
CA PRO A 134 2.02 9.63 9.55
C PRO A 134 1.68 8.95 10.88
N GLN A 135 0.89 7.88 10.84
CA GLN A 135 0.53 7.11 12.04
C GLN A 135 1.74 6.38 12.62
N LEU A 136 2.61 5.80 11.78
CA LEU A 136 3.86 5.16 12.22
C LEU A 136 4.78 6.16 12.92
N ARG A 137 4.90 7.39 12.40
CA ARG A 137 5.65 8.46 13.07
C ARG A 137 5.12 8.75 14.46
N GLN A 138 3.79 8.83 14.63
CA GLN A 138 3.16 9.03 15.94
C GLN A 138 3.44 7.86 16.88
N VAL A 139 3.33 6.61 16.40
CA VAL A 139 3.61 5.41 17.18
C VAL A 139 5.08 5.37 17.65
N MET A 140 6.03 5.64 16.75
CA MET A 140 7.46 5.68 17.09
C MET A 140 7.81 6.82 18.05
N ALA A 141 7.12 7.96 17.96
CA ALA A 141 7.31 9.07 18.90
C ALA A 141 6.72 8.77 20.29
N ALA A 142 5.66 7.98 20.39
CA ALA A 142 4.98 7.65 21.65
C ALA A 142 5.63 6.48 22.40
N ARG A 143 6.33 5.59 21.71
CA ARG A 143 6.96 4.40 22.28
C ARG A 143 8.15 3.94 21.43
N ASP A 144 9.09 3.24 22.06
CA ASP A 144 10.28 2.69 21.40
C ASP A 144 9.87 1.50 20.49
N VAL A 145 9.57 1.81 19.23
CA VAL A 145 9.13 0.84 18.22
C VAL A 145 9.97 1.00 16.96
N GLU A 146 10.52 -0.11 16.48
CA GLU A 146 11.15 -0.18 15.18
C GLU A 146 10.14 -0.52 14.08
N VAL A 147 10.39 0.00 12.89
CA VAL A 147 9.62 -0.33 11.67
C VAL A 147 10.59 -0.73 10.56
N VAL A 148 10.40 -1.91 9.99
CA VAL A 148 11.15 -2.37 8.82
C VAL A 148 10.18 -2.54 7.66
N LEU A 149 10.38 -1.76 6.60
CA LEU A 149 9.64 -1.91 5.34
C LEU A 149 10.51 -2.61 4.30
N LEU A 150 10.17 -3.89 4.00
CA LEU A 150 10.73 -4.62 2.86
C LEU A 150 9.82 -4.45 1.65
N PHE A 151 10.37 -3.85 0.59
CA PHE A 151 9.62 -3.60 -0.64
C PHE A 151 10.25 -4.34 -1.83
N GLY A 152 9.53 -5.33 -2.36
CA GLY A 152 9.96 -6.09 -3.54
C GLY A 152 9.50 -5.45 -4.85
N ALA A 153 10.47 -5.10 -5.69
CA ALA A 153 10.28 -4.65 -7.06
C ALA A 153 11.13 -5.51 -8.02
N ARG A 154 10.85 -5.45 -9.31
CA ARG A 154 11.69 -6.12 -10.32
C ARG A 154 12.90 -5.28 -10.67
N THR A 155 12.67 -4.00 -10.88
CA THR A 155 13.65 -2.99 -11.29
C THR A 155 13.49 -1.71 -10.47
N PRO A 156 14.47 -0.80 -10.46
CA PRO A 156 14.36 0.49 -9.77
C PRO A 156 13.17 1.35 -10.23
N GLU A 157 12.80 1.27 -11.51
CA GLU A 157 11.66 2.01 -12.09
C GLU A 157 10.30 1.55 -11.51
N GLU A 158 10.24 0.35 -10.94
CA GLU A 158 9.03 -0.19 -10.31
C GLU A 158 8.96 0.09 -8.81
N LEU A 159 9.92 0.81 -8.25
CA LEU A 159 9.94 1.18 -6.83
C LEU A 159 9.00 2.36 -6.57
N ILE A 160 7.71 2.13 -6.70
CA ILE A 160 6.69 3.17 -6.50
C ILE A 160 6.76 3.74 -5.08
N TYR A 161 6.57 5.06 -4.94
CA TYR A 161 6.69 5.77 -3.66
C TYR A 161 8.04 5.63 -2.94
N GLY A 162 9.07 5.15 -3.65
CA GLY A 162 10.40 4.96 -3.05
C GLY A 162 10.95 6.23 -2.43
N GLU A 163 10.73 7.39 -3.07
CA GLU A 163 11.13 8.70 -2.55
C GLU A 163 10.46 9.04 -1.21
N ASP A 164 9.15 8.76 -1.06
CA ASP A 164 8.40 8.98 0.18
C ASP A 164 8.99 8.13 1.32
N PHE A 165 9.31 6.85 1.05
CA PHE A 165 9.88 5.94 2.04
C PHE A 165 11.31 6.30 2.41
N TYR A 166 12.16 6.70 1.45
CA TYR A 166 13.51 7.18 1.73
C TYR A 166 13.49 8.49 2.53
N ALA A 167 12.65 9.45 2.14
CA ALA A 167 12.49 10.71 2.86
C ALA A 167 12.00 10.47 4.30
N PHE A 168 11.06 9.55 4.49
CA PHE A 168 10.58 9.19 5.81
C PHE A 168 11.67 8.53 6.67
N ALA A 169 12.44 7.60 6.09
CA ALA A 169 13.57 6.95 6.78
C ALA A 169 14.67 7.92 7.18
N ALA A 170 14.94 8.94 6.37
CA ALA A 170 15.98 9.94 6.64
C ALA A 170 15.73 10.75 7.92
N VAL A 171 14.46 10.95 8.31
CA VAL A 171 14.08 11.77 9.47
C VAL A 171 13.48 10.95 10.63
N ASN A 172 13.35 9.63 10.48
CA ASN A 172 12.83 8.72 11.50
C ASN A 172 13.80 7.55 11.70
N PRO A 173 14.79 7.65 12.59
CA PRO A 173 15.84 6.62 12.76
C PRO A 173 15.33 5.21 13.11
N GLY A 174 14.14 5.11 13.73
CA GLY A 174 13.46 3.83 14.00
C GLY A 174 12.80 3.19 12.78
N PHE A 175 12.76 3.87 11.61
CA PHE A 175 12.21 3.35 10.37
C PHE A 175 13.34 2.95 9.41
N ARG A 176 13.35 1.69 9.01
CA ARG A 176 14.29 1.16 8.03
C ARG A 176 13.58 0.76 6.73
N PHE A 177 13.98 1.36 5.62
CA PHE A 177 13.49 1.04 4.28
C PHE A 177 14.45 0.10 3.55
N VAL A 178 13.97 -1.07 3.13
CA VAL A 178 14.76 -2.15 2.52
C VAL A 178 14.16 -2.53 1.16
N PRO A 179 14.53 -1.82 0.08
CA PRO A 179 14.15 -2.23 -1.27
C PRO A 179 14.83 -3.55 -1.67
N CYS A 180 14.06 -4.47 -2.26
CA CYS A 180 14.54 -5.74 -2.76
C CYS A 180 14.27 -5.84 -4.27
N PHE A 181 15.32 -5.98 -5.07
CA PHE A 181 15.20 -6.02 -6.54
C PHE A 181 15.49 -7.42 -7.08
N SER A 182 14.52 -8.01 -7.77
CA SER A 182 14.66 -9.38 -8.27
C SER A 182 15.34 -9.49 -9.63
N ARG A 183 15.40 -8.41 -10.42
CA ARG A 183 15.99 -8.43 -11.77
C ARG A 183 17.16 -7.48 -11.91
N GLU A 184 16.98 -6.21 -11.63
CA GLU A 184 17.97 -5.16 -11.86
C GLU A 184 18.17 -4.33 -10.59
N LEU A 185 19.43 -4.07 -10.24
CA LEU A 185 19.79 -3.19 -9.13
C LEU A 185 19.97 -1.75 -9.62
N PRO A 186 19.72 -0.74 -8.77
CA PRO A 186 20.08 0.64 -9.10
C PRO A 186 21.60 0.77 -9.30
N VAL A 187 22.02 1.72 -10.14
CA VAL A 187 23.45 1.96 -10.46
C VAL A 187 24.27 2.26 -9.20
N ASN A 188 23.70 3.04 -8.27
CA ASN A 188 24.32 3.37 -6.99
C ASN A 188 23.37 2.92 -5.86
N PRO A 189 23.38 1.64 -5.47
CA PRO A 189 22.45 1.13 -4.48
C PRO A 189 22.72 1.71 -3.08
N HIS A 190 21.66 2.13 -2.40
CA HIS A 190 21.75 2.43 -0.97
C HIS A 190 22.15 1.15 -0.20
N ARG A 191 22.83 1.31 0.94
CA ARG A 191 23.32 0.17 1.77
C ARG A 191 22.23 -0.85 2.15
N ASP A 192 20.96 -0.42 2.24
CA ASP A 192 19.83 -1.25 2.62
C ASP A 192 19.16 -1.92 1.42
N VAL A 193 19.61 -1.67 0.19
CA VAL A 193 19.14 -2.39 -1.01
C VAL A 193 19.58 -3.85 -0.97
N ARG A 194 18.66 -4.75 -1.34
CA ARG A 194 18.92 -6.19 -1.45
C ARG A 194 18.67 -6.68 -2.88
N ARG A 195 19.45 -7.67 -3.28
CA ARG A 195 19.17 -8.44 -4.49
C ARG A 195 18.30 -9.65 -4.14
N GLY A 196 17.24 -9.91 -4.92
CA GLY A 196 16.37 -11.06 -4.71
C GLY A 196 14.97 -10.66 -4.28
N TYR A 197 14.27 -11.60 -3.68
CA TYR A 197 12.90 -11.43 -3.23
C TYR A 197 12.82 -11.01 -1.75
N VAL A 198 11.74 -10.34 -1.37
CA VAL A 198 11.53 -9.86 0.00
C VAL A 198 11.53 -10.98 1.05
N GLN A 199 11.00 -12.16 0.71
CA GLN A 199 10.98 -13.30 1.61
C GLN A 199 12.39 -13.84 1.90
N ASP A 200 13.34 -13.69 0.97
CA ASP A 200 14.74 -14.09 1.17
C ASP A 200 15.43 -13.09 2.11
N ALA A 201 15.20 -11.79 1.91
CA ALA A 201 15.73 -10.73 2.76
C ALA A 201 15.11 -10.76 4.17
N LEU A 202 13.89 -11.28 4.33
CA LEU A 202 13.19 -11.35 5.61
C LEU A 202 13.97 -12.15 6.66
N ALA A 203 14.72 -13.16 6.25
CA ALA A 203 15.55 -13.97 7.14
C ALA A 203 16.62 -13.15 7.89
N GLU A 204 17.08 -12.02 7.33
CA GLU A 204 18.04 -11.12 7.98
C GLU A 204 17.49 -10.45 9.24
N PHE A 205 16.17 -10.37 9.36
CA PHE A 205 15.50 -9.64 10.44
C PHE A 205 15.09 -10.51 11.64
N ALA A 206 15.40 -11.81 11.61
CA ALA A 206 15.20 -12.76 12.71
C ALA A 206 13.90 -12.47 13.50
N ALA A 207 12.76 -12.97 12.98
CA ALA A 207 11.44 -12.67 13.57
C ALA A 207 11.39 -13.00 15.07
N ASP A 208 10.93 -12.05 15.87
CA ASP A 208 10.73 -12.19 17.32
C ASP A 208 9.26 -12.51 17.60
N ALA A 209 8.98 -13.72 18.06
CA ALA A 209 7.63 -14.19 18.37
C ALA A 209 6.88 -13.33 19.40
N THR A 210 7.59 -12.61 20.25
CA THR A 210 7.03 -11.81 21.35
C THR A 210 7.02 -10.31 21.08
N GLY A 211 7.85 -9.87 20.12
CA GLY A 211 8.06 -8.44 19.84
C GLY A 211 7.60 -7.97 18.47
N ASP A 212 7.30 -8.88 17.55
CA ASP A 212 6.98 -8.51 16.18
C ASP A 212 5.49 -8.62 15.83
N VAL A 213 5.05 -7.70 14.98
CA VAL A 213 3.81 -7.80 14.22
C VAL A 213 4.15 -7.58 12.75
N ALA A 214 3.74 -8.51 11.88
CA ALA A 214 4.00 -8.45 10.45
C ALA A 214 2.74 -8.11 9.66
N TYR A 215 2.92 -7.28 8.63
CA TYR A 215 1.92 -6.93 7.62
C TYR A 215 2.42 -7.34 6.24
N LEU A 216 1.66 -8.16 5.54
CA LEU A 216 2.00 -8.67 4.21
C LEU A 216 0.97 -8.20 3.20
N CYS A 217 1.39 -7.47 2.16
CA CYS A 217 0.45 -6.92 1.18
C CYS A 217 1.01 -6.96 -0.25
N GLY A 218 0.19 -7.36 -1.22
CA GLY A 218 0.53 -7.36 -2.65
C GLY A 218 0.37 -8.70 -3.34
N ASN A 219 1.38 -9.10 -4.11
CA ASN A 219 1.33 -10.33 -4.90
C ASN A 219 1.01 -11.56 -4.04
N PRO A 220 -0.01 -12.39 -4.40
CA PRO A 220 -0.43 -13.55 -3.61
C PRO A 220 0.70 -14.52 -3.29
N ASN A 221 1.58 -14.81 -4.26
CA ASN A 221 2.70 -15.74 -4.05
C ASN A 221 3.72 -15.19 -3.05
N MET A 222 4.01 -13.88 -3.11
CA MET A 222 4.87 -13.21 -2.11
C MET A 222 4.26 -13.27 -0.73
N VAL A 223 2.96 -12.96 -0.62
CA VAL A 223 2.23 -12.98 0.67
C VAL A 223 2.26 -14.38 1.28
N ASP A 224 2.05 -15.44 0.47
CA ASP A 224 2.09 -16.82 0.97
C ASP A 224 3.51 -17.23 1.37
N ALA A 225 4.51 -16.95 0.56
CA ALA A 225 5.90 -17.29 0.86
C ALA A 225 6.40 -16.56 2.14
N ALA A 226 6.12 -15.27 2.27
CA ALA A 226 6.48 -14.50 3.46
C ALA A 226 5.72 -14.98 4.71
N PHE A 227 4.43 -15.33 4.57
CA PHE A 227 3.65 -15.90 5.66
C PHE A 227 4.23 -17.20 6.19
N GLU A 228 4.55 -18.15 5.30
CA GLU A 228 5.15 -19.43 5.71
C GLU A 228 6.55 -19.22 6.30
N ALA A 229 7.36 -18.32 5.76
CA ALA A 229 8.68 -18.00 6.31
C ALA A 229 8.59 -17.44 7.75
N LEU A 230 7.69 -16.50 8.00
CA LEU A 230 7.47 -15.91 9.33
C LEU A 230 6.94 -16.96 10.32
N LYS A 231 6.00 -17.80 9.88
CA LYS A 231 5.45 -18.87 10.71
C LYS A 231 6.51 -19.93 11.08
N LEU A 232 7.36 -20.30 10.12
CA LEU A 232 8.50 -21.19 10.37
C LEU A 232 9.53 -20.57 11.33
N ALA A 233 9.71 -19.24 11.26
CA ALA A 233 10.53 -18.50 12.20
C ALA A 233 9.90 -18.35 13.61
N GLY A 234 8.68 -18.86 13.81
CA GLY A 234 8.00 -18.90 15.11
C GLY A 234 7.05 -17.74 15.37
N LEU A 235 6.80 -16.83 14.39
CA LEU A 235 5.86 -15.73 14.59
C LEU A 235 4.41 -16.27 14.67
N PRO A 236 3.63 -15.96 15.73
CA PRO A 236 2.26 -16.44 15.87
C PRO A 236 1.36 -15.95 14.74
N VAL A 237 0.49 -16.81 14.21
CA VAL A 237 -0.43 -16.48 13.12
C VAL A 237 -1.27 -15.21 13.37
N PRO A 238 -1.79 -14.94 14.59
CA PRO A 238 -2.51 -13.68 14.87
C PRO A 238 -1.64 -12.42 14.74
N HIS A 239 -0.30 -12.55 14.80
CA HIS A 239 0.64 -11.44 14.60
C HIS A 239 0.99 -11.22 13.13
N ILE A 240 0.49 -12.07 12.19
CA ILE A 240 0.73 -11.94 10.76
C ILE A 240 -0.55 -11.51 10.06
N ARG A 241 -0.65 -10.23 9.75
CA ARG A 241 -1.78 -9.62 9.02
C ARG A 241 -1.47 -9.62 7.53
N ARG A 242 -2.45 -9.96 6.69
CA ARG A 242 -2.19 -10.14 5.26
C ARG A 242 -3.35 -9.71 4.38
N GLU A 243 -2.99 -9.10 3.25
CA GLU A 243 -3.92 -8.75 2.19
C GLU A 243 -3.31 -9.11 0.82
N LYS A 244 -4.04 -9.89 0.03
CA LYS A 244 -3.59 -10.34 -1.29
C LYS A 244 -4.25 -9.50 -2.38
N TYR A 245 -3.44 -8.94 -3.28
CA TYR A 245 -3.94 -8.25 -4.45
C TYR A 245 -4.06 -9.22 -5.62
N VAL A 246 -5.30 -9.63 -5.89
CA VAL A 246 -5.61 -10.53 -7.00
C VAL A 246 -6.00 -9.69 -8.22
N SER A 247 -5.20 -9.78 -9.29
CA SER A 247 -5.54 -9.16 -10.57
C SER A 247 -6.64 -10.00 -11.24
N SER A 248 -7.80 -9.39 -11.48
CA SER A 248 -8.88 -9.97 -12.30
C SER A 248 -8.89 -9.28 -13.66
N LYS A 249 -8.94 -10.06 -14.72
CA LYS A 249 -9.16 -9.57 -16.10
C LYS A 249 -10.58 -9.04 -16.24
#